data_4b729a237a53e6e796fe09ab96231690
#
_entry.id   4b729a237a53e6e796fe09ab96231690
#
_cell.length_a   1.000
_cell.length_b   1.000
_cell.length_c   1.000
_cell.angle_alpha   90.00
_cell.angle_beta   90.00
_cell.angle_gamma   90.00
#
_symmetry.space_group_name_H-M   'P 1'
#
loop_
_entity.id
_entity.type
_entity.pdbx_description
1 polymer ?
#
loop_
_entity_poly.entity_id
_entity_poly.type
_entity_poly.pdbx_seq_one_letter_code
_entity_poly.pdbx_strand_id
1 'polypeptide(L)'
;CIRDRILYSLDQPNVERSVKELGAAILRVCLDAGGSISGEHGVGADKRCYLDWMFSSDDLETMGLLRSAFDPDNRANPGKVLPTPRTCGESAKRMVTLPAGVEVY
;
A
#
# COMPACT_ATOMS: atom_id res chain seq x y z
N CYS A 1 -17.03 6.04 -6.41
CA CYS A 1 -16.76 4.59 -6.50
C CYS A 1 -18.02 3.81 -6.20
N ILE A 2 -18.67 3.26 -7.20
CA ILE A 2 -19.84 2.41 -7.02
C ILE A 2 -19.38 0.97 -7.24
N ARG A 3 -18.80 0.33 -6.22
CA ARG A 3 -18.50 -1.12 -6.17
C ARG A 3 -18.00 -1.73 -7.48
N ASP A 4 -17.01 -1.09 -8.09
CA ASP A 4 -16.39 -1.61 -9.30
C ASP A 4 -15.67 -2.94 -9.01
N ARG A 5 -15.83 -3.90 -9.91
CA ARG A 5 -15.20 -5.21 -9.80
C ARG A 5 -14.45 -5.52 -11.09
N ILE A 6 -13.22 -6.00 -10.95
CA ILE A 6 -12.46 -6.56 -12.05
C ILE A 6 -12.75 -8.06 -12.09
N LEU A 7 -13.37 -8.51 -13.17
CA LEU A 7 -13.62 -9.94 -13.41
C LEU A 7 -12.55 -10.47 -14.36
N TYR A 8 -11.95 -11.61 -14.02
CA TYR A 8 -10.91 -12.24 -14.82
C TYR A 8 -10.94 -13.75 -14.67
N SER A 9 -10.40 -14.48 -15.67
CA SER A 9 -10.21 -15.92 -15.61
C SER A 9 -8.76 -16.24 -15.25
N LEU A 10 -8.56 -17.17 -14.32
CA LEU A 10 -7.22 -17.62 -13.88
C LEU A 10 -6.49 -18.44 -14.95
N ASP A 11 -7.20 -18.90 -15.99
CA ASP A 11 -6.63 -19.72 -17.07
C ASP A 11 -5.78 -18.91 -18.06
N GLN A 12 -5.82 -17.57 -17.95
CA GLN A 12 -5.06 -16.70 -18.86
C GLN A 12 -3.62 -16.50 -18.35
N PRO A 13 -2.62 -16.64 -19.22
CA PRO A 13 -1.23 -16.36 -18.85
C PRO A 13 -1.06 -14.88 -18.45
N ASN A 14 -0.30 -14.63 -17.38
CA ASN A 14 -0.02 -13.30 -16.86
C ASN A 14 -1.23 -12.50 -16.36
N VAL A 15 -2.38 -13.14 -16.12
CA VAL A 15 -3.59 -12.47 -15.69
C VAL A 15 -3.40 -11.68 -14.40
N GLU A 16 -2.66 -12.20 -13.43
CA GLU A 16 -2.38 -11.50 -12.16
C GLU A 16 -1.67 -10.17 -12.37
N ARG A 17 -0.70 -10.14 -13.29
CA ARG A 17 0.00 -8.92 -13.64
C ARG A 17 -0.94 -7.92 -14.29
N SER A 18 -1.71 -8.35 -15.27
CA SER A 18 -2.67 -7.50 -15.98
C SER A 18 -3.73 -6.92 -15.04
N VAL A 19 -4.23 -7.72 -14.08
CA VAL A 19 -5.19 -7.27 -13.07
C VAL A 19 -4.57 -6.22 -12.15
N LYS A 20 -3.32 -6.40 -11.73
CA LYS A 20 -2.61 -5.41 -10.91
C LYS A 20 -2.39 -4.10 -11.66
N GLU A 21 -1.95 -4.18 -12.92
CA GLU A 21 -1.75 -3.01 -13.78
C GLU A 21 -3.07 -2.24 -14.01
N LEU A 22 -4.16 -2.96 -14.28
CA LEU A 22 -5.49 -2.36 -14.43
C LEU A 22 -5.96 -1.72 -13.10
N GLY A 23 -5.79 -2.42 -11.99
CA GLY A 23 -6.13 -1.89 -10.66
C GLY A 23 -5.35 -0.60 -10.34
N ALA A 24 -4.06 -0.58 -10.65
CA ALA A 24 -3.22 0.61 -10.50
C ALA A 24 -3.70 1.77 -11.39
N ALA A 25 -4.05 1.50 -12.64
CA ALA A 25 -4.57 2.51 -13.55
C ALA A 25 -5.88 3.12 -13.04
N ILE A 26 -6.81 2.30 -12.54
CA ILE A 26 -8.07 2.76 -11.94
C ILE A 26 -7.80 3.66 -10.72
N LEU A 27 -6.90 3.23 -9.82
CA LEU A 27 -6.53 4.03 -8.66
C LEU A 27 -5.93 5.38 -9.05
N ARG A 28 -5.10 5.41 -10.11
CA ARG A 28 -4.53 6.67 -10.60
C ARG A 28 -5.60 7.63 -11.07
N VAL A 29 -6.54 7.17 -11.88
CA VAL A 29 -7.69 7.99 -12.32
C VAL A 29 -8.49 8.51 -11.13
N CYS A 30 -8.70 7.68 -10.10
CA CYS A 30 -9.39 8.10 -8.88
C CYS A 30 -8.63 9.23 -8.16
N LEU A 31 -7.32 9.13 -8.03
CA LEU A 31 -6.48 10.14 -7.39
C LEU A 31 -6.43 11.44 -8.19
N ASP A 32 -6.28 11.35 -9.51
CA ASP A 32 -6.25 12.51 -10.42
C ASP A 32 -7.58 13.29 -10.38
N ALA A 33 -8.69 12.59 -10.08
CA ALA A 33 -10.00 13.19 -9.85
C ALA A 33 -10.22 13.72 -8.41
N GLY A 34 -9.17 13.76 -7.57
CA GLY A 34 -9.28 14.20 -6.18
C GLY A 34 -9.88 13.17 -5.22
N GLY A 35 -9.90 11.91 -5.64
CA GLY A 35 -10.38 10.79 -4.81
C GLY A 35 -9.31 10.18 -3.92
N SER A 36 -9.56 8.96 -3.45
CA SER A 36 -8.69 8.22 -2.53
C SER A 36 -8.50 6.78 -3.02
N ILE A 37 -7.38 6.15 -2.62
CA ILE A 37 -7.09 4.73 -2.89
C ILE A 37 -8.02 3.78 -2.13
N SER A 38 -8.74 4.27 -1.13
CA SER A 38 -9.72 3.48 -0.37
C SER A 38 -10.93 4.32 -0.02
N GLY A 39 -12.12 3.86 -0.41
CA GLY A 39 -13.38 4.48 -0.02
C GLY A 39 -13.84 4.03 1.38
N GLU A 40 -13.98 2.72 1.59
CA GLU A 40 -14.49 2.14 2.84
C GLU A 40 -13.73 0.89 3.31
N HIS A 41 -13.17 0.09 2.39
CA HIS A 41 -12.56 -1.21 2.72
C HIS A 41 -11.17 -1.09 3.34
N GLY A 42 -10.56 0.08 3.33
CA GLY A 42 -9.21 0.30 3.83
C GLY A 42 -8.11 -0.08 2.82
N VAL A 43 -6.89 0.10 3.23
CA VAL A 43 -5.69 -0.12 2.41
C VAL A 43 -5.26 -1.59 2.46
N GLY A 44 -5.26 -2.18 3.64
CA GLY A 44 -4.86 -3.57 3.85
C GLY A 44 -3.41 -3.85 3.43
N ALA A 45 -3.18 -5.01 2.82
CA ALA A 45 -1.92 -5.41 2.22
C ALA A 45 -1.82 -5.01 0.74
N ASP A 46 -2.93 -5.04 0.03
CA ASP A 46 -2.95 -4.96 -1.43
C ASP A 46 -2.69 -3.54 -1.95
N LYS A 47 -3.16 -2.53 -1.23
CA LYS A 47 -3.08 -1.13 -1.67
C LYS A 47 -1.98 -0.33 -0.98
N ARG A 48 -1.24 -0.91 -0.05
CA ARG A 48 -0.19 -0.20 0.70
C ARG A 48 0.91 0.37 -0.20
N CYS A 49 1.17 -0.26 -1.35
CA CYS A 49 2.14 0.19 -2.33
C CYS A 49 1.76 1.51 -2.99
N TYR A 50 0.50 1.91 -2.91
CA TYR A 50 0.00 3.12 -3.54
C TYR A 50 -0.17 4.28 -2.56
N LEU A 51 0.23 4.11 -1.29
CA LEU A 51 0.15 5.19 -0.31
C LEU A 51 1.06 6.37 -0.67
N ASP A 52 2.21 6.10 -1.26
CA ASP A 52 3.15 7.11 -1.75
C ASP A 52 2.60 7.95 -2.93
N TRP A 53 1.47 7.55 -3.50
CA TRP A 53 0.76 8.34 -4.50
C TRP A 53 -0.11 9.43 -3.86
N MET A 54 -0.47 9.28 -2.58
CA MET A 54 -1.33 10.20 -1.84
C MET A 54 -0.58 11.01 -0.79
N PHE A 55 0.46 10.44 -0.21
CA PHE A 55 1.16 10.98 0.95
C PHE A 55 2.64 11.18 0.64
N SER A 56 3.20 12.27 1.16
CA SER A 56 4.64 12.52 1.07
C SER A 56 5.43 11.53 1.93
N SER A 57 6.75 11.48 1.72
CA SER A 57 7.64 10.71 2.58
C SER A 57 7.53 11.07 4.05
N ASP A 58 7.39 12.37 4.34
CA ASP A 58 7.31 12.88 5.70
C ASP A 58 5.98 12.50 6.38
N ASP A 59 4.88 12.49 5.60
CA ASP A 59 3.59 12.00 6.09
C ASP A 59 3.67 10.51 6.44
N LEU A 60 4.26 9.70 5.57
CA LEU A 60 4.41 8.25 5.78
C LEU A 60 5.33 7.95 6.96
N GLU A 61 6.41 8.71 7.13
CA GLU A 61 7.29 8.62 8.30
C GLU A 61 6.53 8.96 9.59
N THR A 62 5.76 10.04 9.59
CA THR A 62 4.94 10.44 10.72
C THR A 62 3.91 9.37 11.09
N MET A 63 3.24 8.78 10.10
CA MET A 63 2.34 7.64 10.32
C MET A 63 3.07 6.43 10.91
N GLY A 64 4.30 6.16 10.46
CA GLY A 64 5.16 5.11 11.00
C GLY A 64 5.55 5.34 12.46
N LEU A 65 5.94 6.57 12.81
CA LEU A 65 6.25 6.95 14.19
C LEU A 65 5.03 6.80 15.11
N LEU A 66 3.86 7.25 14.64
CA LEU A 66 2.62 7.09 15.40
C LEU A 66 2.30 5.60 15.64
N ARG A 67 2.42 4.76 14.60
CA ARG A 67 2.25 3.33 14.74
C ARG A 67 3.20 2.73 15.76
N SER A 68 4.47 3.07 15.70
CA SER A 68 5.50 2.56 16.62
C SER A 68 5.27 2.98 18.06
N ALA A 69 4.66 4.16 18.29
CA ALA A 69 4.31 4.61 19.63
C ALA A 69 3.21 3.75 20.28
N PHE A 70 2.24 3.25 19.49
CA PHE A 70 1.14 2.42 19.99
C PHE A 70 1.41 0.91 19.89
N ASP A 71 2.24 0.49 18.96
CA ASP A 71 2.54 -0.92 18.69
C ASP A 71 4.06 -1.11 18.44
N PRO A 72 4.89 -0.90 19.47
CA PRO A 72 6.35 -0.96 19.34
C PRO A 72 6.86 -2.35 18.93
N ASP A 73 6.12 -3.40 19.29
CA ASP A 73 6.44 -4.79 18.96
C ASP A 73 5.85 -5.24 17.60
N ASN A 74 5.18 -4.33 16.87
CA ASN A 74 4.52 -4.61 15.58
C ASN A 74 3.60 -5.84 15.61
N ARG A 75 2.79 -5.98 16.67
CA ARG A 75 1.89 -7.11 16.90
C ARG A 75 0.50 -6.92 16.29
N ALA A 76 0.07 -5.67 16.09
CA ALA A 76 -1.23 -5.33 15.55
C ALA A 76 -1.20 -5.31 14.01
N ASN A 77 -1.67 -6.37 13.37
CA ASN A 77 -1.75 -6.49 11.90
C ASN A 77 -0.44 -6.11 11.19
N PRO A 78 0.66 -6.83 11.43
CA PRO A 78 1.95 -6.52 10.82
C PRO A 78 1.87 -6.54 9.29
N GLY A 79 2.58 -5.63 8.63
CA GLY A 79 2.64 -5.55 7.18
C GLY A 79 1.34 -5.07 6.51
N LYS A 80 0.42 -4.45 7.25
CA LYS A 80 -0.81 -3.84 6.73
C LYS A 80 -0.69 -2.31 6.75
N VAL A 81 -1.41 -1.65 5.86
CA VAL A 81 -1.54 -0.20 5.70
C VAL A 81 -0.26 0.46 5.22
N LEU A 82 0.78 0.52 6.03
CA LEU A 82 2.01 1.22 5.68
C LEU A 82 2.88 0.41 4.71
N PRO A 83 3.54 1.07 3.74
CA PRO A 83 4.45 0.41 2.82
C PRO A 83 5.61 -0.25 3.57
N THR A 84 5.97 -1.46 3.18
CA THR A 84 7.14 -2.17 3.69
C THR A 84 8.10 -2.50 2.54
N PRO A 85 9.42 -2.49 2.75
CA PRO A 85 10.42 -2.60 1.67
C PRO A 85 10.30 -3.86 0.79
N ARG A 86 9.67 -4.93 1.29
CA ARG A 86 9.67 -6.25 0.63
C ARG A 86 8.47 -6.56 -0.24
N THR A 87 7.49 -5.67 -0.38
CA THR A 87 6.18 -6.05 -0.92
C THR A 87 5.70 -5.31 -2.15
N CYS A 88 6.42 -4.29 -2.57
CA CYS A 88 6.14 -3.59 -3.82
C CYS A 88 7.34 -3.78 -4.73
N GLY A 89 7.24 -4.66 -5.68
CA GLY A 89 8.31 -5.26 -6.48
C GLY A 89 9.42 -4.37 -7.06
N GLU A 90 9.33 -3.05 -7.07
CA GLU A 90 10.41 -2.17 -7.53
C GLU A 90 10.59 -0.89 -6.70
N SER A 91 9.73 -0.63 -5.73
CA SER A 91 9.84 0.55 -4.84
C SER A 91 10.80 0.32 -3.66
N ALA A 92 11.61 -0.73 -3.69
CA ALA A 92 12.58 -1.09 -2.65
C ALA A 92 13.73 -0.05 -2.47
N LYS A 93 13.66 1.13 -3.05
CA LYS A 93 14.72 2.15 -3.00
C LYS A 93 14.59 3.20 -1.91
N ARG A 94 13.54 3.16 -1.08
CA ARG A 94 13.47 4.03 0.10
C ARG A 94 13.24 3.21 1.36
N MET A 95 14.34 2.77 1.96
CA MET A 95 14.33 2.33 3.35
C MET A 95 14.05 3.54 4.23
N VAL A 96 12.91 3.56 4.90
CA VAL A 96 12.76 4.35 6.12
C VAL A 96 13.65 3.69 7.15
N THR A 97 14.76 4.31 7.47
CA THR A 97 15.66 3.83 8.53
C THR A 97 15.00 4.17 9.86
N LEU A 98 14.27 3.23 10.42
CA LEU A 98 13.79 3.34 11.79
C LEU A 98 14.99 3.32 12.74
N PRO A 99 14.90 3.99 13.92
CA PRO A 99 15.96 3.96 14.92
C PRO A 99 16.37 2.54 15.24
N ALA A 100 17.66 2.31 15.46
CA ALA A 100 18.25 1.00 15.66
C ALA A 100 17.48 0.17 16.70
N GLY A 101 16.93 -0.98 16.25
CA GLY A 101 16.26 -1.94 17.11
C GLY A 101 14.89 -2.42 16.64
N VAL A 102 14.32 -1.87 15.57
CA VAL A 102 13.03 -2.32 15.03
C VAL A 102 13.25 -3.04 13.70
N GLU A 103 13.29 -4.37 13.74
CA GLU A 103 13.17 -5.18 12.53
C GLU A 103 11.70 -5.25 12.11
N VAL A 104 11.38 -4.76 10.92
CA VAL A 104 10.06 -4.86 10.31
C VAL A 104 10.04 -6.11 9.44
N TYR A 105 9.32 -7.13 9.88
CA TYR A 105 9.03 -8.33 9.09
C TYR A 105 7.85 -8.12 8.16
#